data_fcffe8beea5ec8f6448cc14e982edd6e
#
_entry.id   fcffe8beea5ec8f6448cc14e982edd6e
#
_cell.length_a   1.000
_cell.length_b   1.000
_cell.length_c   1.000
_cell.angle_alpha   90.00
_cell.angle_beta   90.00
_cell.angle_gamma   90.00
#
_symmetry.space_group_name_H-M   'P 1'
#
loop_
_entity.id
_entity.type
_entity.pdbx_description
1 polymer ?
#
loop_
_entity_poly.entity_id
_entity_poly.type
_entity_poly.pdbx_seq_one_letter_code
_entity_poly.pdbx_strand_id
1 'polypeptide(L)'
;MTPAPRPVAPDRLADVLADHLAAAAAAPAAGVLRVAVDGAPAVDPAGLADALVGPLRLRGRPALRVGARWFLRPASLRFERGRTDPDALRDGWLDVGALRREVLEPVGPGGSGRYLPTLWDPAADRATRASYTAAPACAVLLVDGCLLLGRGLPFDRTVHLRLSAAALARRTPADEQWTLPAYARYEAEVDPGRTADLVVRLDDPRHPAITAKATGE
;
A
#
# COMPACT_ATOMS: atom_id res chain seq x y z
N MET A 1 20.68 -14.05 -0.40
CA MET A 1 19.81 -15.06 0.25
C MET A 1 18.55 -14.36 0.77
N THR A 2 17.36 -14.80 0.40
CA THR A 2 16.11 -14.25 0.97
C THR A 2 15.98 -14.78 2.40
N PRO A 3 15.73 -13.91 3.40
CA PRO A 3 15.54 -14.36 4.79
C PRO A 3 14.36 -15.34 4.91
N ALA A 4 14.48 -16.29 5.85
CA ALA A 4 13.39 -17.25 6.10
C ALA A 4 12.15 -16.51 6.66
N PRO A 5 10.93 -16.90 6.26
CA PRO A 5 9.70 -16.37 6.83
C PRO A 5 9.61 -16.69 8.32
N ARG A 6 9.32 -15.69 9.14
CA ARG A 6 9.08 -15.83 10.58
C ARG A 6 7.58 -15.85 10.85
N PRO A 7 7.02 -16.92 11.42
CA PRO A 7 5.63 -16.93 11.86
C PRO A 7 5.34 -15.86 12.92
N VAL A 8 4.15 -15.26 12.83
CA VAL A 8 3.68 -14.25 13.79
C VAL A 8 2.22 -14.57 14.13
N ALA A 9 1.84 -14.40 15.40
CA ALA A 9 0.45 -14.54 15.78
C ALA A 9 -0.40 -13.42 15.15
N PRO A 10 -1.62 -13.70 14.65
CA PRO A 10 -2.44 -12.70 13.94
C PRO A 10 -2.67 -11.41 14.70
N ASP A 11 -2.92 -11.52 16.01
CA ASP A 11 -3.12 -10.38 16.92
C ASP A 11 -1.85 -9.55 17.16
N ARG A 12 -0.66 -10.11 16.86
CA ARG A 12 0.62 -9.45 17.01
C ARG A 12 1.16 -8.86 15.70
N LEU A 13 0.50 -9.15 14.57
CA LEU A 13 1.00 -8.76 13.25
C LEU A 13 1.20 -7.26 13.11
N ALA A 14 0.21 -6.45 13.52
CA ALA A 14 0.28 -5.00 13.44
C ALA A 14 1.38 -4.43 14.36
N ASP A 15 1.55 -4.98 15.57
CA ASP A 15 2.61 -4.57 16.48
C ASP A 15 4.00 -4.83 15.90
N VAL A 16 4.23 -6.03 15.36
CA VAL A 16 5.54 -6.40 14.78
C VAL A 16 5.87 -5.53 13.58
N LEU A 17 4.90 -5.26 12.71
CA LEU A 17 5.10 -4.36 11.58
C LEU A 17 5.35 -2.92 12.04
N ALA A 18 4.62 -2.46 13.06
CA ALA A 18 4.83 -1.13 13.62
C ALA A 18 6.22 -0.95 14.25
N ASP A 19 6.80 -2.00 14.86
CA ASP A 19 8.19 -2.00 15.35
C ASP A 19 9.18 -1.76 14.19
N HIS A 20 9.03 -2.49 13.08
CA HIS A 20 9.87 -2.31 11.90
C HIS A 20 9.75 -0.91 11.30
N LEU A 21 8.52 -0.39 11.18
CA LEU A 21 8.28 0.92 10.59
C LEU A 21 8.72 2.07 11.50
N ALA A 22 8.51 1.96 12.81
CA ALA A 22 8.95 2.95 13.78
C ALA A 22 10.48 3.04 13.85
N ALA A 23 11.17 1.90 13.77
CA ALA A 23 12.62 1.85 13.70
C ALA A 23 13.16 2.50 12.42
N ALA A 24 12.52 2.27 11.28
CA ALA A 24 12.87 2.91 10.00
C ALA A 24 12.64 4.43 10.03
N ALA A 25 11.61 4.90 10.75
CA ALA A 25 11.32 6.32 10.93
C ALA A 25 12.27 7.04 11.91
N ALA A 26 13.09 6.28 12.64
CA ALA A 26 14.08 6.85 13.58
C ALA A 26 15.33 7.41 12.89
N ALA A 27 15.53 7.20 11.59
CA ALA A 27 16.62 7.81 10.84
C ALA A 27 16.54 9.35 10.87
N PRO A 28 17.65 10.07 10.94
CA PRO A 28 17.73 11.48 11.40
C PRO A 28 17.15 12.54 10.47
N ALA A 29 16.51 12.19 9.39
CA ALA A 29 15.80 13.16 8.55
C ALA A 29 14.42 13.43 9.17
N ALA A 30 14.19 14.66 9.62
CA ALA A 30 12.95 15.17 10.21
C ALA A 30 11.78 15.21 9.19
N GLY A 31 11.47 14.09 8.54
CA GLY A 31 10.46 13.96 7.52
C GLY A 31 9.37 12.96 7.87
N VAL A 32 8.37 12.89 7.01
CA VAL A 32 7.32 11.88 7.05
C VAL A 32 7.84 10.60 6.37
N LEU A 33 7.75 9.46 7.06
CA LEU A 33 8.05 8.16 6.45
C LEU A 33 6.86 7.74 5.57
N ARG A 34 7.06 7.62 4.27
CA ARG A 34 6.04 7.22 3.29
C ARG A 34 6.09 5.71 3.08
N VAL A 35 5.01 5.05 3.47
CA VAL A 35 4.93 3.58 3.47
C VAL A 35 3.83 3.11 2.51
N ALA A 36 4.17 2.22 1.59
CA ALA A 36 3.16 1.47 0.83
C ALA A 36 2.68 0.26 1.65
N VAL A 37 1.37 0.08 1.75
CA VAL A 37 0.73 -1.16 2.22
C VAL A 37 0.02 -1.76 1.02
N ASP A 38 0.76 -2.58 0.28
CA ASP A 38 0.35 -3.13 -1.01
C ASP A 38 -0.19 -4.55 -0.88
N GLY A 39 -1.26 -4.85 -1.61
CA GLY A 39 -1.83 -6.19 -1.67
C GLY A 39 -3.15 -6.23 -2.42
N ALA A 40 -3.55 -7.41 -2.89
CA ALA A 40 -4.86 -7.58 -3.51
C ALA A 40 -5.98 -7.30 -2.48
N PRO A 41 -7.19 -6.86 -2.91
CA PRO A 41 -8.31 -6.63 -2.00
C PRO A 41 -8.63 -7.82 -1.09
N ALA A 42 -8.41 -9.04 -1.56
CA ALA A 42 -8.62 -10.28 -0.81
C ALA A 42 -7.77 -10.44 0.47
N VAL A 43 -6.76 -9.60 0.69
CA VAL A 43 -5.93 -9.57 1.91
C VAL A 43 -6.14 -8.29 2.73
N ASP A 44 -7.07 -7.44 2.34
CA ASP A 44 -7.46 -6.22 3.04
C ASP A 44 -6.28 -5.31 3.46
N PRO A 45 -5.54 -4.75 2.49
CA PRO A 45 -4.45 -3.81 2.80
C PRO A 45 -4.95 -2.57 3.56
N ALA A 46 -6.21 -2.20 3.36
CA ALA A 46 -6.86 -1.10 4.05
C ALA A 46 -7.03 -1.38 5.55
N GLY A 47 -7.55 -2.56 5.90
CA GLY A 47 -7.71 -2.99 7.29
C GLY A 47 -6.36 -3.12 8.01
N LEU A 48 -5.30 -3.61 7.33
CA LEU A 48 -3.97 -3.61 7.92
C LEU A 48 -3.44 -2.19 8.15
N ALA A 49 -3.62 -1.27 7.21
CA ALA A 49 -3.20 0.11 7.37
C ALA A 49 -3.92 0.79 8.56
N ASP A 50 -5.22 0.53 8.74
CA ASP A 50 -5.97 0.98 9.92
C ASP A 50 -5.43 0.36 11.21
N ALA A 51 -5.16 -0.94 11.21
CA ALA A 51 -4.62 -1.64 12.38
C ALA A 51 -3.23 -1.15 12.80
N LEU A 52 -2.43 -0.60 11.89
CA LEU A 52 -1.11 -0.04 12.18
C LEU A 52 -1.16 1.33 12.87
N VAL A 53 -2.26 2.09 12.76
CA VAL A 53 -2.36 3.46 13.29
C VAL A 53 -2.14 3.51 14.81
N GLY A 54 -2.83 2.66 15.56
CA GLY A 54 -2.71 2.60 17.03
C GLY A 54 -1.30 2.22 17.49
N PRO A 55 -0.76 1.07 17.03
CA PRO A 55 0.59 0.63 17.36
C PRO A 55 1.70 1.65 17.03
N LEU A 56 1.61 2.36 15.90
CA LEU A 56 2.58 3.39 15.54
C LEU A 56 2.49 4.60 16.50
N ARG A 57 1.28 5.01 16.86
CA ARG A 57 1.09 6.10 17.85
C ARG A 57 1.66 5.76 19.23
N LEU A 58 1.50 4.52 19.67
CA LEU A 58 2.08 4.03 20.92
C LEU A 58 3.62 4.07 20.91
N ARG A 59 4.24 4.03 19.71
CA ARG A 59 5.69 4.18 19.49
C ARG A 59 6.13 5.64 19.27
N GLY A 60 5.25 6.60 19.57
CA GLY A 60 5.53 8.02 19.40
C GLY A 60 5.57 8.49 17.94
N ARG A 61 4.98 7.72 17.03
CA ARG A 61 4.90 8.05 15.59
C ARG A 61 3.46 8.42 15.23
N PRO A 62 3.14 9.69 14.96
CA PRO A 62 1.86 10.05 14.38
C PRO A 62 1.64 9.25 13.12
N ALA A 63 0.49 8.58 12.99
CA ALA A 63 0.18 7.78 11.82
C ALA A 63 -0.96 8.41 11.03
N LEU A 64 -0.74 8.55 9.73
CA LEU A 64 -1.68 9.07 8.75
C LEU A 64 -1.99 7.94 7.76
N ARG A 65 -3.22 7.91 7.24
CA ARG A 65 -3.61 6.94 6.22
C ARG A 65 -4.19 7.63 5.00
N VAL A 66 -3.80 7.17 3.82
CA VAL A 66 -4.36 7.56 2.53
C VAL A 66 -4.65 6.30 1.71
N GLY A 67 -5.91 6.06 1.39
CA GLY A 67 -6.29 4.97 0.50
C GLY A 67 -6.02 5.34 -0.96
N ALA A 68 -5.22 4.55 -1.68
CA ALA A 68 -4.95 4.76 -3.12
C ALA A 68 -6.23 4.71 -3.96
N ARG A 69 -7.30 4.07 -3.46
CA ARG A 69 -8.62 4.07 -4.09
C ARG A 69 -9.18 5.47 -4.34
N TRP A 70 -8.80 6.45 -3.54
CA TRP A 70 -9.22 7.85 -3.69
C TRP A 70 -8.41 8.62 -4.73
N PHE A 71 -7.49 7.94 -5.41
CA PHE A 71 -6.66 8.44 -6.50
C PHE A 71 -6.85 7.61 -7.78
N LEU A 72 -8.00 6.94 -7.90
CA LEU A 72 -8.38 6.32 -9.17
C LEU A 72 -8.80 7.39 -10.18
N ARG A 73 -8.52 7.13 -11.46
CA ARG A 73 -8.99 7.96 -12.56
C ARG A 73 -10.52 7.94 -12.67
N PRO A 74 -11.14 8.93 -13.31
CA PRO A 74 -12.57 8.89 -13.64
C PRO A 74 -12.99 7.61 -14.35
N ALA A 75 -14.25 7.18 -14.17
CA ALA A 75 -14.79 5.95 -14.76
C ALA A 75 -14.65 5.94 -16.29
N SER A 76 -14.79 7.09 -16.95
CA SER A 76 -14.59 7.23 -18.39
C SER A 76 -13.22 6.79 -18.88
N LEU A 77 -12.17 7.02 -18.09
CA LEU A 77 -10.80 6.60 -18.39
C LEU A 77 -10.53 5.16 -17.93
N ARG A 78 -11.05 4.77 -16.74
CA ARG A 78 -10.84 3.43 -16.22
C ARG A 78 -11.49 2.35 -17.09
N PHE A 79 -12.64 2.66 -17.68
CA PHE A 79 -13.46 1.72 -18.44
C PHE A 79 -13.41 1.95 -19.96
N GLU A 80 -12.44 2.71 -20.44
CA GLU A 80 -12.27 2.98 -21.88
C GLU A 80 -12.16 1.67 -22.70
N ARG A 81 -11.52 0.64 -22.13
CA ARG A 81 -11.37 -0.69 -22.72
C ARG A 81 -12.37 -1.72 -22.17
N GLY A 82 -13.40 -1.27 -21.49
CA GLY A 82 -14.37 -2.12 -20.80
C GLY A 82 -14.17 -2.16 -19.29
N ARG A 83 -15.19 -2.72 -18.59
CA ARG A 83 -15.21 -2.71 -17.11
C ARG A 83 -14.37 -3.83 -16.50
N THR A 84 -14.01 -4.83 -17.27
CA THR A 84 -13.35 -6.06 -16.82
C THR A 84 -12.02 -6.30 -17.56
N ASP A 85 -11.35 -5.23 -17.98
CA ASP A 85 -10.05 -5.30 -18.64
C ASP A 85 -8.92 -5.34 -17.57
N PRO A 86 -8.17 -6.46 -17.43
CA PRO A 86 -7.13 -6.59 -16.44
C PRO A 86 -5.91 -5.71 -16.72
N ASP A 87 -5.62 -5.39 -17.99
CA ASP A 87 -4.51 -4.50 -18.35
C ASP A 87 -4.86 -3.05 -17.98
N ALA A 88 -6.11 -2.63 -18.21
CA ALA A 88 -6.59 -1.34 -17.75
C ALA A 88 -6.53 -1.22 -16.22
N LEU A 89 -6.92 -2.26 -15.48
CA LEU A 89 -6.76 -2.30 -14.01
C LEU A 89 -5.30 -2.12 -13.61
N ARG A 90 -4.40 -2.89 -14.25
CA ARG A 90 -2.97 -2.88 -13.94
C ARG A 90 -2.32 -1.54 -14.23
N ASP A 91 -2.61 -0.93 -15.38
CA ASP A 91 -1.83 0.20 -15.90
C ASP A 91 -2.60 1.52 -15.94
N GLY A 92 -3.93 1.48 -15.95
CA GLY A 92 -4.78 2.63 -16.24
C GLY A 92 -5.68 3.13 -15.11
N TRP A 93 -5.93 2.34 -14.06
CA TRP A 93 -6.91 2.75 -13.05
C TRP A 93 -6.38 3.74 -12.04
N LEU A 94 -5.16 3.53 -11.52
CA LEU A 94 -4.55 4.45 -10.55
C LEU A 94 -3.98 5.67 -11.27
N ASP A 95 -4.33 6.86 -10.81
CA ASP A 95 -3.64 8.10 -11.18
C ASP A 95 -2.34 8.22 -10.37
N VAL A 96 -1.30 7.56 -10.88
CA VAL A 96 0.04 7.54 -10.28
C VAL A 96 0.62 8.95 -10.15
N GLY A 97 0.36 9.80 -11.17
CA GLY A 97 0.82 11.20 -11.19
C GLY A 97 0.17 12.02 -10.09
N ALA A 98 -1.14 11.87 -9.91
CA ALA A 98 -1.85 12.56 -8.84
C ALA A 98 -1.42 12.07 -7.45
N LEU A 99 -1.34 10.75 -7.24
CA LEU A 99 -0.88 10.20 -5.95
C LEU A 99 0.54 10.68 -5.59
N ARG A 100 1.43 10.74 -6.58
CA ARG A 100 2.77 11.29 -6.41
C ARG A 100 2.74 12.76 -6.03
N ARG A 101 2.13 13.60 -6.86
CA ARG A 101 2.13 15.06 -6.75
C ARG A 101 1.35 15.59 -5.55
N GLU A 102 0.23 14.94 -5.20
CA GLU A 102 -0.68 15.45 -4.18
C GLU A 102 -0.46 14.83 -2.78
N VAL A 103 0.24 13.68 -2.73
CA VAL A 103 0.41 12.95 -1.46
C VAL A 103 1.88 12.72 -1.13
N LEU A 104 2.64 12.06 -2.00
CA LEU A 104 3.95 11.53 -1.63
C LEU A 104 5.06 12.58 -1.69
N GLU A 105 5.13 13.36 -2.76
CA GLU A 105 6.16 14.41 -2.91
C GLU A 105 5.97 15.55 -1.90
N PRO A 106 4.74 16.05 -1.64
CA PRO A 106 4.56 17.15 -0.69
C PRO A 106 4.99 16.85 0.74
N VAL A 107 4.95 15.60 1.16
CA VAL A 107 5.40 15.17 2.51
C VAL A 107 6.82 14.60 2.50
N GLY A 108 7.43 14.49 1.33
CA GLY A 108 8.81 14.05 1.16
C GLY A 108 9.83 15.16 1.45
N PRO A 109 11.13 14.87 1.26
CA PRO A 109 12.21 15.83 1.45
C PRO A 109 12.00 17.10 0.61
N GLY A 110 12.04 18.26 1.24
CA GLY A 110 11.85 19.56 0.58
C GLY A 110 10.41 19.90 0.18
N GLY A 111 9.44 19.04 0.49
CA GLY A 111 8.03 19.27 0.22
C GLY A 111 7.36 20.25 1.18
N SER A 112 6.11 20.61 0.88
CA SER A 112 5.33 21.59 1.66
C SER A 112 4.86 21.10 3.02
N GLY A 113 4.96 19.80 3.31
CA GLY A 113 4.40 19.15 4.49
C GLY A 113 2.87 19.02 4.47
N ARG A 114 2.21 19.31 3.35
CA ARG A 114 0.75 19.27 3.22
C ARG A 114 0.35 18.33 2.09
N TYR A 115 -0.53 17.40 2.36
CA TYR A 115 -1.01 16.39 1.40
C TYR A 115 -2.52 16.46 1.22
N LEU A 116 -3.01 15.96 0.10
CA LEU A 116 -4.42 15.81 -0.20
C LEU A 116 -4.88 14.40 0.24
N PRO A 117 -5.81 14.26 1.22
CA PRO A 117 -6.22 12.94 1.70
C PRO A 117 -7.07 12.14 0.70
N THR A 118 -7.84 12.82 -0.13
CA THR A 118 -8.70 12.23 -1.16
C THR A 118 -8.84 13.16 -2.35
N LEU A 119 -8.81 12.62 -3.58
CA LEU A 119 -8.95 13.38 -4.82
C LEU A 119 -10.27 13.05 -5.53
N TRP A 120 -10.56 11.78 -5.73
CA TRP A 120 -11.67 11.28 -6.53
C TRP A 120 -12.46 10.23 -5.77
N ASP A 121 -13.78 10.37 -5.72
CA ASP A 121 -14.68 9.33 -5.22
C ASP A 121 -15.03 8.38 -6.37
N PRO A 122 -14.50 7.15 -6.39
CA PRO A 122 -14.74 6.23 -7.49
C PRO A 122 -16.16 5.64 -7.52
N ALA A 123 -16.91 5.74 -6.42
CA ALA A 123 -18.30 5.28 -6.36
C ALA A 123 -19.25 6.33 -6.91
N ALA A 124 -19.08 7.58 -6.52
CA ALA A 124 -19.84 8.71 -7.01
C ALA A 124 -19.32 9.27 -8.36
N ASP A 125 -18.18 8.79 -8.80
CA ASP A 125 -17.43 9.19 -9.99
C ASP A 125 -17.26 10.72 -10.11
N ARG A 126 -16.80 11.35 -9.02
CA ARG A 126 -16.61 12.80 -8.93
C ARG A 126 -15.47 13.20 -8.00
N ALA A 127 -14.92 14.40 -8.20
CA ALA A 127 -13.91 14.97 -7.30
C ALA A 127 -14.45 15.14 -5.87
N THR A 128 -13.65 14.75 -4.88
CA THR A 128 -14.02 14.87 -3.45
C THR A 128 -13.97 16.31 -2.94
N ARG A 129 -13.19 17.19 -3.61
CA ARG A 129 -12.94 18.59 -3.19
C ARG A 129 -12.39 18.69 -1.77
N ALA A 130 -11.60 17.70 -1.36
CA ALA A 130 -10.97 17.70 -0.05
C ALA A 130 -9.96 18.85 0.08
N SER A 131 -9.75 19.31 1.31
CA SER A 131 -8.72 20.31 1.61
C SER A 131 -7.38 19.64 1.91
N TYR A 132 -6.28 20.32 1.59
CA TYR A 132 -4.95 19.88 1.99
C TYR A 132 -4.80 19.86 3.50
N THR A 133 -4.22 18.79 4.01
CA THR A 133 -3.98 18.54 5.44
C THR A 133 -2.49 18.59 5.73
N ALA A 134 -2.09 19.23 6.82
CA ALA A 134 -0.70 19.23 7.26
C ALA A 134 -0.33 17.86 7.84
N ALA A 135 0.81 17.34 7.45
CA ALA A 135 1.39 16.13 8.04
C ALA A 135 2.21 16.51 9.29
N PRO A 136 1.97 15.89 10.45
CA PRO A 136 2.81 16.10 11.63
C PRO A 136 4.26 15.72 11.35
N ALA A 137 5.19 16.39 12.04
CA ALA A 137 6.60 15.99 12.00
C ALA A 137 6.77 14.54 12.47
N CYS A 138 7.73 13.84 11.88
CA CYS A 138 8.04 12.44 12.17
C CYS A 138 6.85 11.47 12.02
N ALA A 139 5.83 11.83 11.25
CA ALA A 139 4.69 10.96 10.99
C ALA A 139 5.07 9.78 10.09
N VAL A 140 4.27 8.72 10.17
CA VAL A 140 4.25 7.63 9.19
C VAL A 140 3.00 7.79 8.34
N LEU A 141 3.17 8.01 7.05
CA LEU A 141 2.08 8.05 6.08
C LEU A 141 1.93 6.67 5.45
N LEU A 142 0.83 6.00 5.77
CA LEU A 142 0.45 4.70 5.20
C LEU A 142 -0.41 4.92 3.96
N VAL A 143 0.06 4.47 2.80
CA VAL A 143 -0.72 4.47 1.56
C VAL A 143 -1.11 3.03 1.24
N ASP A 144 -2.38 2.70 1.44
CA ASP A 144 -2.90 1.36 1.19
C ASP A 144 -3.52 1.24 -0.21
N GLY A 145 -3.36 0.08 -0.81
CA GLY A 145 -3.97 -0.24 -2.09
C GLY A 145 -3.40 -1.48 -2.74
N CYS A 146 -3.79 -1.69 -3.99
CA CYS A 146 -3.28 -2.80 -4.79
C CYS A 146 -2.42 -2.30 -5.95
N LEU A 147 -1.47 -3.14 -6.39
CA LEU A 147 -0.63 -2.87 -7.55
C LEU A 147 0.18 -1.56 -7.43
N LEU A 148 0.62 -1.21 -6.22
CA LEU A 148 1.32 0.06 -5.93
C LEU A 148 2.80 0.03 -6.29
N LEU A 149 3.45 -1.13 -6.16
CA LEU A 149 4.90 -1.26 -6.34
C LEU A 149 5.27 -1.30 -7.83
N GLY A 150 6.51 -1.01 -8.14
CA GLY A 150 7.01 -0.99 -9.53
C GLY A 150 6.53 0.20 -10.38
N ARG A 151 5.85 1.20 -9.78
CA ARG A 151 5.33 2.39 -10.48
C ARG A 151 6.20 3.63 -10.31
N GLY A 152 7.39 3.49 -9.72
CA GLY A 152 8.28 4.61 -9.43
C GLY A 152 7.72 5.60 -8.40
N LEU A 153 6.73 5.23 -7.60
CA LEU A 153 6.23 6.06 -6.50
C LEU A 153 7.31 6.17 -5.41
N PRO A 154 7.56 7.36 -4.84
CA PRO A 154 8.66 7.59 -3.91
C PRO A 154 8.31 7.15 -2.49
N PHE A 155 8.06 5.85 -2.31
CA PHE A 155 7.92 5.25 -0.99
C PHE A 155 9.29 5.06 -0.33
N ASP A 156 9.37 5.30 0.97
CA ASP A 156 10.57 5.08 1.77
C ASP A 156 10.62 3.65 2.32
N ARG A 157 9.42 3.03 2.53
CA ARG A 157 9.25 1.62 2.92
C ARG A 157 8.04 1.01 2.22
N THR A 158 8.12 -0.29 2.04
CA THR A 158 7.07 -1.06 1.35
C THR A 158 6.73 -2.31 2.14
N VAL A 159 5.43 -2.51 2.38
CA VAL A 159 4.85 -3.71 2.98
C VAL A 159 3.97 -4.36 1.93
N HIS A 160 4.29 -5.59 1.53
CA HIS A 160 3.49 -6.35 0.57
C HIS A 160 2.77 -7.51 1.25
N LEU A 161 1.44 -7.53 1.11
CA LEU A 161 0.57 -8.61 1.59
C LEU A 161 0.43 -9.65 0.50
N ARG A 162 1.09 -10.78 0.66
CA ARG A 162 1.22 -11.83 -0.35
C ARG A 162 0.24 -12.97 -0.14
N LEU A 163 -0.43 -13.36 -1.22
CA LEU A 163 -1.08 -14.65 -1.39
C LEU A 163 -0.39 -15.44 -2.49
N SER A 164 -0.40 -16.77 -2.39
CA SER A 164 -0.15 -17.61 -3.55
C SER A 164 -1.27 -17.42 -4.58
N ALA A 165 -0.98 -17.66 -5.86
CA ALA A 165 -1.97 -17.53 -6.94
C ALA A 165 -3.24 -18.37 -6.64
N ALA A 166 -3.07 -19.58 -6.09
CA ALA A 166 -4.19 -20.44 -5.73
C ALA A 166 -5.03 -19.89 -4.58
N ALA A 167 -4.40 -19.28 -3.56
CA ALA A 167 -5.11 -18.65 -2.45
C ALA A 167 -5.83 -17.37 -2.91
N LEU A 168 -5.21 -16.58 -3.76
CA LEU A 168 -5.82 -15.39 -4.35
C LEU A 168 -7.06 -15.76 -5.17
N ALA A 169 -6.95 -16.75 -6.06
CA ALA A 169 -8.09 -17.20 -6.87
C ALA A 169 -9.27 -17.70 -6.03
N ARG A 170 -9.00 -18.43 -4.93
CA ARG A 170 -10.07 -18.91 -4.03
C ARG A 170 -10.76 -17.79 -3.24
N ARG A 171 -10.05 -16.70 -2.93
CA ARG A 171 -10.57 -15.59 -2.12
C ARG A 171 -11.12 -14.44 -2.94
N THR A 172 -10.84 -14.42 -4.23
CA THR A 172 -11.40 -13.41 -5.14
C THR A 172 -12.85 -13.79 -5.47
N PRO A 173 -13.83 -12.91 -5.23
CA PRO A 173 -15.22 -13.13 -5.60
C PRO A 173 -15.38 -13.46 -7.08
N ALA A 174 -16.43 -14.23 -7.43
CA ALA A 174 -16.62 -14.71 -8.79
C ALA A 174 -16.72 -13.59 -9.83
N ASP A 175 -17.37 -12.49 -9.47
CA ASP A 175 -17.53 -11.28 -10.30
C ASP A 175 -16.25 -10.44 -10.41
N GLU A 176 -15.25 -10.70 -9.55
CA GLU A 176 -13.95 -10.03 -9.58
C GLU A 176 -12.80 -10.89 -10.15
N GLN A 177 -13.07 -12.16 -10.53
CA GLN A 177 -12.02 -13.06 -11.03
C GLN A 177 -11.35 -12.58 -12.31
N TRP A 178 -11.97 -11.69 -13.05
CA TRP A 178 -11.37 -11.01 -14.19
C TRP A 178 -10.12 -10.19 -13.80
N THR A 179 -9.91 -9.88 -12.52
CA THR A 179 -8.74 -9.15 -12.02
C THR A 179 -7.49 -10.03 -11.88
N LEU A 180 -7.66 -11.36 -11.80
CA LEU A 180 -6.56 -12.30 -11.54
C LEU A 180 -5.40 -12.19 -12.54
N PRO A 181 -5.64 -12.02 -13.87
CA PRO A 181 -4.54 -11.83 -14.82
C PRO A 181 -3.69 -10.58 -14.54
N ALA A 182 -4.30 -9.48 -14.00
CA ALA A 182 -3.56 -8.29 -13.61
C ALA A 182 -2.59 -8.56 -12.45
N TYR A 183 -3.02 -9.34 -11.45
CA TYR A 183 -2.15 -9.76 -10.34
C TYR A 183 -1.07 -10.75 -10.78
N ALA A 184 -1.39 -11.70 -11.67
CA ALA A 184 -0.39 -12.62 -12.23
C ALA A 184 0.69 -11.86 -13.02
N ARG A 185 0.30 -10.88 -13.82
CA ARG A 185 1.23 -10.00 -14.53
C ARG A 185 2.07 -9.14 -13.56
N TYR A 186 1.45 -8.64 -12.48
CA TYR A 186 2.14 -7.89 -11.43
C TYR A 186 3.22 -8.72 -10.74
N GLU A 187 2.91 -9.96 -10.35
CA GLU A 187 3.89 -10.90 -9.78
C GLU A 187 5.05 -11.17 -10.76
N ALA A 188 4.75 -11.35 -12.05
CA ALA A 188 5.78 -11.66 -13.05
C ALA A 188 6.69 -10.46 -13.37
N GLU A 189 6.14 -9.24 -13.44
CA GLU A 189 6.89 -8.05 -13.87
C GLU A 189 7.58 -7.30 -12.72
N VAL A 190 6.94 -7.23 -11.55
CA VAL A 190 7.40 -6.45 -10.41
C VAL A 190 8.05 -7.32 -9.34
N ASP A 191 7.61 -8.58 -9.22
CA ASP A 191 7.99 -9.51 -8.15
C ASP A 191 7.92 -8.83 -6.76
N PRO A 192 6.70 -8.37 -6.34
CA PRO A 192 6.55 -7.62 -5.09
C PRO A 192 6.99 -8.43 -3.88
N GLY A 193 6.90 -9.77 -3.96
CA GLY A 193 7.39 -10.69 -2.94
C GLY A 193 8.90 -10.63 -2.72
N ARG A 194 9.67 -10.13 -3.70
CA ARG A 194 11.13 -9.99 -3.64
C ARG A 194 11.58 -8.54 -3.51
N THR A 195 10.81 -7.62 -4.08
CA THR A 195 11.18 -6.20 -4.13
C THR A 195 10.76 -5.43 -2.88
N ALA A 196 9.67 -5.83 -2.21
CA ALA A 196 9.20 -5.18 -0.99
C ALA A 196 10.19 -5.34 0.19
N ASP A 197 10.24 -4.33 1.09
CA ASP A 197 11.07 -4.36 2.30
C ASP A 197 10.53 -5.36 3.32
N LEU A 198 9.21 -5.44 3.45
CA LEU A 198 8.49 -6.36 4.33
C LEU A 198 7.46 -7.13 3.50
N VAL A 199 7.46 -8.44 3.60
CA VAL A 199 6.46 -9.30 2.95
C VAL A 199 5.71 -10.06 4.02
N VAL A 200 4.38 -9.93 4.03
CA VAL A 200 3.48 -10.66 4.91
C VAL A 200 2.77 -11.74 4.10
N ARG A 201 3.08 -13.00 4.37
CA ARG A 201 2.39 -14.14 3.76
C ARG A 201 1.09 -14.43 4.49
N LEU A 202 -0.02 -14.50 3.76
CA LEU A 202 -1.38 -14.63 4.29
C LEU A 202 -2.17 -15.79 3.66
N ASP A 203 -1.49 -16.81 3.13
CA ASP A 203 -2.15 -18.01 2.59
C ASP A 203 -3.08 -18.68 3.61
N ASP A 204 -2.66 -18.73 4.87
CA ASP A 204 -3.53 -18.97 6.01
C ASP A 204 -3.53 -17.73 6.93
N PRO A 205 -4.66 -16.98 7.03
CA PRO A 205 -4.72 -15.77 7.86
C PRO A 205 -4.56 -16.04 9.36
N ARG A 206 -4.73 -17.29 9.80
CA ARG A 206 -4.49 -17.71 11.20
C ARG A 206 -3.00 -17.90 11.49
N HIS A 207 -2.17 -18.05 10.47
CA HIS A 207 -0.74 -18.29 10.57
C HIS A 207 0.05 -17.36 9.64
N PRO A 208 -0.04 -16.03 9.81
CA PRO A 208 0.73 -15.09 9.01
C PRO A 208 2.23 -15.28 9.27
N ALA A 209 3.03 -15.01 8.24
CA ALA A 209 4.49 -15.03 8.38
C ALA A 209 5.11 -13.80 7.72
N ILE A 210 6.08 -13.19 8.39
CA ILE A 210 6.77 -12.00 7.92
C ILE A 210 8.17 -12.38 7.41
N THR A 211 8.53 -11.82 6.26
CA THR A 211 9.90 -11.78 5.76
C THR A 211 10.33 -10.33 5.68
N ALA A 212 11.39 -9.95 6.38
CA ALA A 212 12.00 -8.63 6.26
C ALA A 212 13.23 -8.74 5.37
N LYS A 213 13.37 -7.84 4.38
CA LYS A 213 14.60 -7.74 3.59
C LYS A 213 15.73 -7.27 4.50
N ALA A 214 16.89 -7.90 4.42
CA ALA A 214 18.06 -7.40 5.13
C ALA A 214 18.30 -5.95 4.69
N THR A 215 18.33 -5.04 5.64
CA THR A 215 18.76 -3.66 5.39
C THR A 215 20.24 -3.75 4.99
N GLY A 216 20.56 -3.50 3.74
CA GLY A 216 21.96 -3.41 3.31
C GLY A 216 22.62 -2.28 4.11
N GLU A 217 23.73 -2.59 4.74
CA GLU A 217 24.68 -1.60 5.27
C GLU A 217 25.22 -0.72 4.15
#